data_f96cc9e35b28f8ecc669dcc17ab120b8
#
_entry.id   f96cc9e35b28f8ecc669dcc17ab120b8
#
_cell.length_a   1.000
_cell.length_b   1.000
_cell.length_c   1.000
_cell.angle_alpha   90.00
_cell.angle_beta   90.00
_cell.angle_gamma   90.00
#
_symmetry.space_group_name_H-M   'P 1'
#
loop_
_entity.id
_entity.type
_entity.pdbx_description
1 polymer ?
#
loop_
_entity_poly.entity_id
_entity_poly.type
_entity_poly.pdbx_seq_one_letter_code
_entity_poly.pdbx_strand_id
1 'polypeptide(L)'
;MSLSKIFCASEIGKLKKVIVHRPDNGISRISPKDAAELLFDDIVYLPQMQKEHDVFTDVLKAFMGEENVLFVTDLLEQALSADEIKKAELIRMIVDYEELPQSFGNIFTQLDNSKLAEVLITGYLEEDDHYFFDPIPNFIFTRDIAITVKDHVIIAKAAKEARYRENLLARFIFWAHPLFQELQDEGRVINLNWLESFPPSKKGEWVNLEGGDTMIFENDFLLIGHSERTTQHAIKSLAKVVLEKGLVKNVVQVNIPYDRACMHIDTVFTRINHDHVVAYKPLIYDGISSNVEVYSLEGEPRIYPSLKDFILAEVNPNMKFIFSGDGESPYQEREQWTDGCNLVAIKPGVALGYDRNAGTEKAFRDAGY
;
A
#
# COMPACT_ATOMS: atom_id res chain seq x y z
N MET A 1 0.33 -28.09 -3.43
CA MET A 1 -0.72 -27.41 -2.68
C MET A 1 -1.50 -26.56 -3.65
N SER A 2 -2.82 -26.77 -3.79
CA SER A 2 -3.64 -25.86 -4.60
C SER A 2 -3.67 -24.53 -3.87
N LEU A 3 -3.05 -23.51 -4.46
CA LEU A 3 -3.07 -22.15 -3.95
C LEU A 3 -4.53 -21.69 -3.90
N SER A 4 -5.00 -21.27 -2.73
CA SER A 4 -6.27 -20.55 -2.66
C SER A 4 -6.18 -19.37 -3.62
N LYS A 5 -7.14 -19.25 -4.55
CA LYS A 5 -7.17 -18.15 -5.53
C LYS A 5 -7.01 -16.83 -4.80
N ILE A 6 -6.10 -15.96 -5.30
CA ILE A 6 -5.98 -14.60 -4.81
C ILE A 6 -7.32 -13.92 -5.03
N PHE A 7 -7.90 -13.37 -3.96
CA PHE A 7 -9.20 -12.72 -4.04
C PHE A 7 -9.40 -11.77 -2.85
N CYS A 8 -9.74 -10.52 -3.13
CA CYS A 8 -10.16 -9.53 -2.14
C CYS A 8 -11.36 -8.75 -2.65
N ALA A 9 -12.47 -8.81 -1.95
CA ALA A 9 -13.72 -8.12 -2.31
C ALA A 9 -14.15 -7.10 -1.24
N SER A 10 -13.41 -6.92 -0.15
CA SER A 10 -13.74 -6.01 0.93
C SER A 10 -12.54 -5.81 1.85
N GLU A 11 -12.36 -4.59 2.36
CA GLU A 11 -11.35 -4.26 3.37
C GLU A 11 -11.59 -4.96 4.72
N ILE A 12 -12.81 -5.36 5.01
CA ILE A 12 -13.19 -5.99 6.28
C ILE A 12 -13.43 -7.50 6.18
N GLY A 13 -13.17 -8.10 5.02
CA GLY A 13 -13.27 -9.55 4.86
C GLY A 13 -12.33 -10.30 5.82
N LYS A 14 -12.66 -11.57 6.13
CA LYS A 14 -11.73 -12.40 6.91
C LYS A 14 -10.40 -12.52 6.16
N LEU A 15 -9.35 -11.94 6.73
CA LEU A 15 -8.00 -11.97 6.17
C LEU A 15 -7.50 -13.42 6.14
N LYS A 16 -6.99 -13.86 5.00
CA LYS A 16 -6.54 -15.25 4.80
C LYS A 16 -5.05 -15.35 4.50
N LYS A 17 -4.49 -14.32 3.86
CA LYS A 17 -3.08 -14.26 3.51
C LYS A 17 -2.65 -12.80 3.42
N VAL A 18 -1.45 -12.50 3.86
CA VAL A 18 -0.90 -11.14 3.85
C VAL A 18 0.58 -11.16 3.48
N ILE A 19 1.02 -10.11 2.78
CA ILE A 19 2.43 -9.83 2.54
C ILE A 19 2.85 -8.72 3.50
N VAL A 20 3.95 -8.94 4.21
CA VAL A 20 4.54 -7.99 5.16
C VAL A 20 6.04 -7.84 4.88
N HIS A 21 6.64 -6.74 5.34
CA HIS A 21 8.09 -6.56 5.33
C HIS A 21 8.56 -6.17 6.72
N ARG A 22 9.43 -6.99 7.31
CA ARG A 22 10.01 -6.69 8.62
C ARG A 22 11.03 -5.55 8.49
N PRO A 23 11.01 -4.53 9.37
CA PRO A 23 12.01 -3.47 9.36
C PRO A 23 13.44 -4.02 9.30
N ASP A 24 14.21 -3.59 8.32
CA ASP A 24 15.54 -4.12 8.00
C ASP A 24 16.68 -3.14 8.34
N ASN A 25 17.91 -3.58 8.11
CA ASN A 25 19.13 -2.80 8.39
C ASN A 25 19.25 -1.51 7.56
N GLY A 26 18.52 -1.37 6.45
CA GLY A 26 18.47 -0.14 5.67
C GLY A 26 17.90 1.02 6.48
N ILE A 27 16.88 0.76 7.29
CA ILE A 27 16.26 1.78 8.18
C ILE A 27 17.27 2.30 9.20
N SER A 28 18.14 1.45 9.74
CA SER A 28 19.13 1.86 10.73
C SER A 28 20.23 2.79 10.20
N ARG A 29 20.32 2.93 8.87
CA ARG A 29 21.33 3.74 8.18
C ARG A 29 20.82 5.10 7.74
N ILE A 30 19.54 5.38 7.92
CA ILE A 30 18.94 6.67 7.59
C ILE A 30 19.50 7.72 8.54
N SER A 31 20.09 8.77 8.01
CA SER A 31 20.56 9.92 8.79
C SER A 31 19.55 11.08 8.72
N PRO A 32 19.54 12.00 9.69
CA PRO A 32 18.61 13.14 9.67
C PRO A 32 18.67 14.00 8.40
N LYS A 33 19.82 14.04 7.72
CA LYS A 33 19.98 14.81 6.47
C LYS A 33 19.29 14.14 5.27
N ASP A 34 19.16 12.81 5.30
CA ASP A 34 18.62 12.00 4.20
C ASP A 34 17.13 11.69 4.43
N ALA A 35 16.60 11.96 5.63
CA ALA A 35 15.24 11.59 6.04
C ALA A 35 14.16 12.15 5.11
N ALA A 36 14.29 13.41 4.68
CA ALA A 36 13.32 14.02 3.75
C ALA A 36 13.40 13.43 2.35
N GLU A 37 14.61 13.10 1.86
CA GLU A 37 14.84 12.49 0.55
C GLU A 37 14.31 11.07 0.51
N LEU A 38 14.57 10.29 1.56
CA LEU A 38 14.10 8.90 1.69
C LEU A 38 12.64 8.80 2.17
N LEU A 39 11.95 9.93 2.39
CA LEU A 39 10.56 10.00 2.86
C LEU A 39 10.32 9.27 4.19
N PHE A 40 11.32 9.28 5.06
CA PHE A 40 11.29 8.62 6.36
C PHE A 40 11.56 9.67 7.45
N ASP A 41 10.50 10.17 8.08
CA ASP A 41 10.53 11.39 8.90
C ASP A 41 11.27 11.26 10.21
N ASP A 42 11.23 10.08 10.83
CA ASP A 42 11.77 9.83 12.15
C ASP A 42 13.05 8.98 12.08
N ILE A 43 14.02 9.33 12.91
CA ILE A 43 15.19 8.47 13.15
C ILE A 43 14.80 7.46 14.23
N VAL A 44 14.48 6.26 13.80
CA VAL A 44 13.94 5.22 14.68
C VAL A 44 15.02 4.32 15.27
N TYR A 45 14.74 3.78 16.46
CA TYR A 45 15.56 2.73 17.05
C TYR A 45 15.13 1.37 16.49
N LEU A 46 15.86 0.87 15.50
CA LEU A 46 15.53 -0.33 14.75
C LEU A 46 15.15 -1.54 15.62
N PRO A 47 15.88 -1.92 16.70
CA PRO A 47 15.52 -3.08 17.50
C PRO A 47 14.13 -2.97 18.16
N GLN A 48 13.72 -1.76 18.55
CA GLN A 48 12.38 -1.54 19.10
C GLN A 48 11.30 -1.63 18.00
N MET A 49 11.55 -1.02 16.85
CA MET A 49 10.65 -1.10 15.69
C MET A 49 10.45 -2.55 15.22
N GLN A 50 11.53 -3.34 15.20
CA GLN A 50 11.46 -4.77 14.88
C GLN A 50 10.61 -5.53 15.89
N LYS A 51 10.80 -5.27 17.18
CA LYS A 51 10.01 -5.92 18.24
C LYS A 51 8.52 -5.61 18.12
N GLU A 52 8.16 -4.37 17.84
CA GLU A 52 6.76 -3.97 17.65
C GLU A 52 6.16 -4.62 16.39
N HIS A 53 6.93 -4.66 15.30
CA HIS A 53 6.51 -5.36 14.08
C HIS A 53 6.39 -6.88 14.30
N ASP A 54 7.27 -7.49 15.10
CA ASP A 54 7.18 -8.92 15.43
C ASP A 54 5.88 -9.21 16.19
N VAL A 55 5.48 -8.35 17.13
CA VAL A 55 4.17 -8.47 17.82
C VAL A 55 3.00 -8.41 16.81
N PHE A 56 3.04 -7.46 15.89
CA PHE A 56 2.04 -7.33 14.83
C PHE A 56 1.95 -8.61 13.99
N THR A 57 3.09 -9.12 13.51
CA THR A 57 3.12 -10.35 12.70
C THR A 57 2.74 -11.60 13.48
N ASP A 58 3.07 -11.68 14.76
CA ASP A 58 2.66 -12.81 15.63
C ASP A 58 1.15 -12.86 15.81
N VAL A 59 0.48 -11.72 15.96
CA VAL A 59 -1.00 -11.66 15.97
C VAL A 59 -1.56 -12.15 14.63
N LEU A 60 -0.99 -11.71 13.51
CA LEU A 60 -1.41 -12.16 12.17
C LEU A 60 -1.24 -13.68 12.01
N LYS A 61 -0.08 -14.23 12.41
CA LYS A 61 0.22 -15.66 12.37
C LYS A 61 -0.75 -16.47 13.26
N ALA A 62 -1.02 -15.99 14.48
CA ALA A 62 -1.98 -16.62 15.37
C ALA A 62 -3.40 -16.65 14.78
N PHE A 63 -3.75 -15.65 13.97
CA PHE A 63 -5.08 -15.54 13.37
C PHE A 63 -5.24 -16.34 12.09
N MET A 64 -4.22 -16.39 11.22
CA MET A 64 -4.29 -16.96 9.87
C MET A 64 -3.49 -18.25 9.69
N GLY A 65 -2.56 -18.56 10.57
CA GLY A 65 -1.51 -19.57 10.38
C GLY A 65 -0.22 -18.94 9.85
N GLU A 66 0.92 -19.47 10.28
CA GLU A 66 2.25 -18.95 9.97
C GLU A 66 2.52 -18.92 8.46
N GLU A 67 2.10 -19.96 7.76
CA GLU A 67 2.28 -20.12 6.29
C GLU A 67 1.49 -19.10 5.46
N ASN A 68 0.64 -18.31 6.09
CA ASN A 68 -0.20 -17.30 5.44
C ASN A 68 0.30 -15.85 5.67
N VAL A 69 1.35 -15.67 6.46
CA VAL A 69 2.06 -14.40 6.60
C VAL A 69 3.35 -14.49 5.80
N LEU A 70 3.37 -13.85 4.64
CA LEU A 70 4.45 -13.91 3.68
C LEU A 70 5.37 -12.70 3.85
N PHE A 71 6.68 -12.93 3.92
CA PHE A 71 7.64 -11.83 4.00
C PHE A 71 8.16 -11.45 2.63
N VAL A 72 8.24 -10.15 2.34
CA VAL A 72 8.75 -9.65 1.06
C VAL A 72 10.16 -10.16 0.77
N THR A 73 11.03 -10.20 1.77
CA THR A 73 12.41 -10.70 1.61
C THR A 73 12.44 -12.15 1.15
N ASP A 74 11.62 -13.00 1.77
CA ASP A 74 11.52 -14.43 1.40
C ASP A 74 10.93 -14.58 -0.01
N LEU A 75 9.91 -13.80 -0.34
CA LEU A 75 9.33 -13.81 -1.68
C LEU A 75 10.32 -13.34 -2.74
N LEU A 76 11.15 -12.34 -2.45
CA LEU A 76 12.18 -11.86 -3.35
C LEU A 76 13.27 -12.91 -3.56
N GLU A 77 13.79 -13.52 -2.47
CA GLU A 77 14.76 -14.60 -2.53
C GLU A 77 14.24 -15.79 -3.35
N GLN A 78 12.99 -16.21 -3.11
CA GLN A 78 12.35 -17.29 -3.84
C GLN A 78 12.15 -16.95 -5.32
N ALA A 79 11.80 -15.71 -5.64
CA ALA A 79 11.67 -15.23 -7.00
C ALA A 79 13.03 -15.20 -7.74
N LEU A 80 14.10 -14.78 -7.06
CA LEU A 80 15.47 -14.82 -7.58
C LEU A 80 15.95 -16.24 -7.85
N SER A 81 15.48 -17.19 -7.04
CA SER A 81 15.84 -18.62 -7.18
C SER A 81 15.04 -19.35 -8.27
N ALA A 82 13.89 -18.81 -8.66
CA ALA A 82 12.94 -19.49 -9.56
C ALA A 82 13.36 -19.46 -11.03
N ASP A 83 14.06 -18.40 -11.47
CA ASP A 83 14.40 -18.19 -12.89
C ASP A 83 15.65 -17.33 -13.03
N GLU A 84 16.76 -17.95 -13.47
CA GLU A 84 18.05 -17.27 -13.63
C GLU A 84 18.04 -16.22 -14.76
N ILE A 85 17.18 -16.36 -15.77
CA ILE A 85 17.07 -15.38 -16.85
C ILE A 85 16.39 -14.11 -16.30
N LYS A 86 15.30 -14.27 -15.58
CA LYS A 86 14.60 -13.16 -14.94
C LYS A 86 15.46 -12.48 -13.87
N LYS A 87 16.22 -13.26 -13.09
CA LYS A 87 17.21 -12.73 -12.13
C LYS A 87 18.25 -11.85 -12.81
N ALA A 88 18.85 -12.33 -13.91
CA ALA A 88 19.82 -11.55 -14.67
C ALA A 88 19.20 -10.25 -15.24
N GLU A 89 17.95 -10.29 -15.67
CA GLU A 89 17.22 -9.11 -16.14
C GLU A 89 16.99 -8.12 -15.00
N LEU A 90 16.58 -8.58 -13.81
CA LEU A 90 16.44 -7.70 -12.64
C LEU A 90 17.76 -7.02 -12.29
N ILE A 91 18.87 -7.80 -12.22
CA ILE A 91 20.20 -7.24 -11.92
C ILE A 91 20.57 -6.15 -12.92
N ARG A 92 20.37 -6.39 -14.21
CA ARG A 92 20.61 -5.38 -15.25
C ARG A 92 19.75 -4.12 -15.02
N MET A 93 18.45 -4.29 -14.74
CA MET A 93 17.55 -3.18 -14.50
C MET A 93 17.96 -2.36 -13.27
N ILE A 94 18.42 -2.99 -12.20
CA ILE A 94 18.91 -2.31 -11.00
C ILE A 94 20.20 -1.54 -11.30
N VAL A 95 21.16 -2.16 -11.98
CA VAL A 95 22.43 -1.51 -12.37
C VAL A 95 22.17 -0.28 -13.23
N ASP A 96 21.25 -0.39 -14.20
CA ASP A 96 20.88 0.71 -15.08
C ASP A 96 20.12 1.81 -14.32
N TYR A 97 19.18 1.43 -13.46
CA TYR A 97 18.35 2.39 -12.69
C TYR A 97 19.15 3.17 -11.65
N GLU A 98 20.05 2.49 -10.92
CA GLU A 98 20.91 3.11 -9.90
C GLU A 98 22.18 3.73 -10.50
N GLU A 99 22.26 3.80 -11.84
CA GLU A 99 23.41 4.37 -12.60
C GLU A 99 24.77 3.78 -12.15
N LEU A 100 24.78 2.50 -11.80
CA LEU A 100 25.98 1.83 -11.31
C LEU A 100 26.94 1.44 -12.45
N PRO A 101 28.26 1.37 -12.17
CA PRO A 101 29.20 0.71 -13.08
C PRO A 101 28.74 -0.71 -13.43
N GLN A 102 28.81 -1.07 -14.71
CA GLN A 102 28.39 -2.40 -15.19
C GLN A 102 29.11 -3.58 -14.51
N SER A 103 30.30 -3.33 -13.95
CA SER A 103 31.04 -4.32 -13.15
C SER A 103 30.29 -4.79 -11.89
N PHE A 104 29.41 -3.96 -11.33
CA PHE A 104 28.60 -4.35 -10.15
C PHE A 104 27.56 -5.41 -10.49
N GLY A 105 27.08 -5.49 -11.74
CA GLY A 105 26.26 -6.60 -12.20
C GLY A 105 26.92 -7.97 -12.01
N ASN A 106 28.24 -8.05 -12.21
CA ASN A 106 29.00 -9.29 -11.95
C ASN A 106 29.07 -9.61 -10.45
N ILE A 107 29.21 -8.59 -9.59
CA ILE A 107 29.18 -8.78 -8.13
C ILE A 107 27.83 -9.34 -7.71
N PHE A 108 26.74 -8.69 -8.11
CA PHE A 108 25.37 -9.12 -7.78
C PHE A 108 25.06 -10.54 -8.28
N THR A 109 25.56 -10.92 -9.45
CA THR A 109 25.36 -12.27 -10.00
C THR A 109 26.08 -13.35 -9.18
N GLN A 110 27.16 -13.00 -8.47
CA GLN A 110 27.94 -13.94 -7.64
C GLN A 110 27.39 -14.10 -6.23
N LEU A 111 26.53 -13.18 -5.77
CA LEU A 111 25.88 -13.29 -4.46
C LEU A 111 24.88 -14.45 -4.45
N ASP A 112 24.78 -15.13 -3.32
CA ASP A 112 23.64 -16.02 -3.10
C ASP A 112 22.32 -15.20 -3.08
N ASN A 113 21.19 -15.88 -3.34
CA ASN A 113 19.93 -15.17 -3.54
C ASN A 113 19.42 -14.46 -2.28
N SER A 114 19.75 -14.96 -1.09
CA SER A 114 19.39 -14.33 0.17
C SER A 114 20.12 -13.01 0.35
N LYS A 115 21.44 -13.01 0.17
CA LYS A 115 22.28 -11.81 0.22
C LYS A 115 21.92 -10.81 -0.87
N LEU A 116 21.67 -11.30 -2.08
CA LEU A 116 21.22 -10.43 -3.17
C LEU A 116 19.90 -9.75 -2.81
N ALA A 117 18.93 -10.47 -2.26
CA ALA A 117 17.65 -9.88 -1.82
C ALA A 117 17.89 -8.79 -0.76
N GLU A 118 18.75 -9.05 0.22
CA GLU A 118 19.10 -8.06 1.25
C GLU A 118 19.76 -6.82 0.64
N VAL A 119 20.77 -7.00 -0.22
CA VAL A 119 21.45 -5.88 -0.91
C VAL A 119 20.49 -5.06 -1.75
N LEU A 120 19.57 -5.71 -2.49
CA LEU A 120 18.59 -5.00 -3.32
C LEU A 120 17.62 -4.14 -2.50
N ILE A 121 17.38 -4.47 -1.23
CA ILE A 121 16.53 -3.71 -0.31
C ILE A 121 17.33 -2.66 0.44
N THR A 122 18.46 -3.05 1.03
CA THR A 122 19.23 -2.19 1.95
C THR A 122 20.28 -1.32 1.26
N GLY A 123 20.65 -1.65 0.02
CA GLY A 123 21.73 -1.01 -0.71
C GLY A 123 23.13 -1.33 -0.21
N TYR A 124 23.30 -2.28 0.72
CA TYR A 124 24.52 -2.50 1.46
C TYR A 124 24.89 -3.98 1.55
N LEU A 125 26.16 -4.27 1.34
CA LEU A 125 26.76 -5.59 1.54
C LEU A 125 27.64 -5.58 2.79
N GLU A 126 27.21 -6.30 3.82
CA GLU A 126 27.84 -6.25 5.16
C GLU A 126 29.24 -6.86 5.17
N GLU A 127 29.47 -7.97 4.44
CA GLU A 127 30.75 -8.64 4.41
C GLU A 127 31.90 -7.79 3.87
N ASP A 128 31.57 -6.91 2.91
CA ASP A 128 32.55 -6.03 2.26
C ASP A 128 32.50 -4.59 2.78
N ASP A 129 31.64 -4.29 3.75
CA ASP A 129 31.36 -2.94 4.24
C ASP A 129 31.13 -1.94 3.09
N HIS A 130 30.32 -2.36 2.10
CA HIS A 130 30.17 -1.62 0.84
C HIS A 130 28.74 -1.14 0.61
N TYR A 131 28.58 0.16 0.34
CA TYR A 131 27.35 0.77 -0.10
C TYR A 131 27.29 0.85 -1.62
N PHE A 132 26.24 0.36 -2.22
CA PHE A 132 25.97 0.45 -3.65
C PHE A 132 25.01 1.61 -3.97
N PHE A 133 23.96 1.76 -3.17
CA PHE A 133 22.88 2.75 -3.35
C PHE A 133 22.12 2.94 -2.03
N ASP A 134 21.22 3.93 -1.99
CA ASP A 134 20.40 4.21 -0.82
C ASP A 134 19.41 3.08 -0.49
N PRO A 135 19.04 2.86 0.78
CA PRO A 135 18.02 1.89 1.16
C PRO A 135 16.62 2.31 0.67
N ILE A 136 15.68 1.37 0.69
CA ILE A 136 14.26 1.62 0.45
C ILE A 136 13.43 1.42 1.74
N PRO A 137 13.52 2.32 2.72
CA PRO A 137 12.94 2.12 4.04
C PRO A 137 11.42 2.02 4.03
N ASN A 138 10.75 2.63 3.04
CA ASN A 138 9.30 2.60 2.92
C ASN A 138 8.75 1.26 2.43
N PHE A 139 9.61 0.27 2.15
CA PHE A 139 9.17 -1.07 1.77
C PHE A 139 8.41 -1.79 2.90
N ILE A 140 8.53 -1.31 4.15
CA ILE A 140 7.68 -1.74 5.27
C ILE A 140 6.18 -1.50 5.02
N PHE A 141 5.83 -0.50 4.20
CA PHE A 141 4.46 -0.18 3.81
C PHE A 141 4.03 -1.03 2.60
N THR A 142 3.89 -2.34 2.80
CA THR A 142 3.60 -3.30 1.73
C THR A 142 2.24 -3.08 1.06
N ARG A 143 1.33 -2.33 1.68
CA ARG A 143 0.09 -1.92 1.05
C ARG A 143 0.32 -1.06 -0.18
N ASP A 144 1.36 -0.22 -0.18
CA ASP A 144 1.60 0.75 -1.24
C ASP A 144 2.13 0.15 -2.54
N ILE A 145 2.74 -1.04 -2.48
CA ILE A 145 3.43 -1.64 -3.64
C ILE A 145 2.50 -2.41 -4.57
N ALA A 146 1.41 -2.99 -4.02
CA ALA A 146 0.44 -3.77 -4.80
C ALA A 146 -0.91 -3.87 -4.08
N ILE A 147 -1.99 -3.87 -4.84
CA ILE A 147 -3.36 -3.91 -4.36
C ILE A 147 -4.09 -5.10 -4.96
N THR A 148 -4.79 -5.89 -4.15
CA THR A 148 -5.66 -6.96 -4.66
C THR A 148 -7.07 -6.43 -4.83
N VAL A 149 -7.62 -6.48 -6.05
CA VAL A 149 -9.01 -6.10 -6.36
C VAL A 149 -9.71 -7.29 -7.00
N LYS A 150 -10.65 -7.90 -6.27
CA LYS A 150 -11.27 -9.18 -6.63
C LYS A 150 -10.17 -10.23 -6.85
N ASP A 151 -10.07 -10.80 -8.02
CA ASP A 151 -9.09 -11.82 -8.43
C ASP A 151 -7.90 -11.24 -9.20
N HIS A 152 -7.77 -9.93 -9.27
CA HIS A 152 -6.67 -9.21 -9.92
C HIS A 152 -5.73 -8.59 -8.91
N VAL A 153 -4.48 -8.41 -9.32
CA VAL A 153 -3.48 -7.61 -8.60
C VAL A 153 -3.12 -6.38 -9.43
N ILE A 154 -3.20 -5.22 -8.82
CA ILE A 154 -2.74 -3.95 -9.37
C ILE A 154 -1.36 -3.68 -8.79
N ILE A 155 -0.34 -3.61 -9.63
CA ILE A 155 1.01 -3.20 -9.21
C ILE A 155 1.07 -1.69 -9.27
N ALA A 156 1.34 -1.08 -8.14
CA ALA A 156 1.39 0.36 -7.95
C ALA A 156 2.53 1.03 -8.73
N LYS A 157 2.44 2.35 -8.84
CA LYS A 157 3.51 3.20 -9.33
C LYS A 157 3.65 4.40 -8.40
N ALA A 158 4.71 4.40 -7.61
CA ALA A 158 4.97 5.46 -6.64
C ALA A 158 5.15 6.82 -7.30
N ALA A 159 4.73 7.87 -6.60
CA ALA A 159 4.90 9.25 -7.05
C ALA A 159 6.32 9.79 -6.82
N LYS A 160 7.04 9.26 -5.85
CA LYS A 160 8.35 9.75 -5.42
C LYS A 160 9.47 8.78 -5.81
N GLU A 161 10.58 9.32 -6.27
CA GLU A 161 11.74 8.57 -6.77
C GLU A 161 12.31 7.61 -5.71
N ALA A 162 12.40 8.02 -4.45
CA ALA A 162 12.85 7.20 -3.34
C ALA A 162 12.13 5.83 -3.23
N ARG A 163 10.93 5.71 -3.83
CA ARG A 163 10.12 4.48 -3.81
C ARG A 163 10.14 3.71 -5.14
N TYR A 164 10.84 4.15 -6.16
CA TYR A 164 10.80 3.49 -7.48
C TYR A 164 11.41 2.10 -7.46
N ARG A 165 12.47 1.87 -6.67
CA ARG A 165 13.05 0.54 -6.54
C ARG A 165 12.11 -0.42 -5.81
N GLU A 166 11.28 0.06 -4.87
CA GLU A 166 10.21 -0.75 -4.28
C GLU A 166 9.26 -1.29 -5.37
N ASN A 167 8.81 -0.42 -6.28
CA ASN A 167 7.95 -0.84 -7.39
C ASN A 167 8.66 -1.82 -8.33
N LEU A 168 9.96 -1.65 -8.55
CA LEU A 168 10.74 -2.56 -9.40
C LEU A 168 10.85 -3.94 -8.77
N LEU A 169 11.17 -4.02 -7.48
CA LEU A 169 11.23 -5.29 -6.75
C LEU A 169 9.85 -5.95 -6.62
N ALA A 170 8.80 -5.18 -6.34
CA ALA A 170 7.43 -5.69 -6.33
C ALA A 170 7.04 -6.30 -7.68
N ARG A 171 7.28 -5.59 -8.79
CA ARG A 171 7.03 -6.10 -10.15
C ARG A 171 7.77 -7.42 -10.40
N PHE A 172 9.02 -7.48 -9.99
CA PHE A 172 9.83 -8.69 -10.13
C PHE A 172 9.25 -9.87 -9.35
N ILE A 173 8.88 -9.66 -8.08
CA ILE A 173 8.23 -10.70 -7.26
C ILE A 173 6.98 -11.24 -7.96
N PHE A 174 6.06 -10.36 -8.37
CA PHE A 174 4.83 -10.80 -9.05
C PHE A 174 5.08 -11.44 -10.42
N TRP A 175 6.17 -11.10 -11.10
CA TRP A 175 6.53 -11.67 -12.40
C TRP A 175 7.28 -13.00 -12.32
N ALA A 176 8.17 -13.16 -11.34
CA ALA A 176 9.11 -14.29 -11.29
C ALA A 176 8.72 -15.37 -10.28
N HIS A 177 8.02 -14.99 -9.18
CA HIS A 177 7.71 -15.93 -8.12
C HIS A 177 6.60 -16.92 -8.53
N PRO A 178 6.80 -18.25 -8.34
CA PRO A 178 5.84 -19.29 -8.77
C PRO A 178 4.43 -19.12 -8.14
N LEU A 179 4.33 -18.52 -6.96
CA LEU A 179 3.05 -18.23 -6.29
C LEU A 179 2.10 -17.39 -7.15
N PHE A 180 2.64 -16.53 -8.01
CA PHE A 180 1.86 -15.58 -8.81
C PHE A 180 1.79 -15.96 -10.30
N GLN A 181 2.31 -17.13 -10.68
CA GLN A 181 2.35 -17.55 -12.09
C GLN A 181 0.94 -17.62 -12.71
N GLU A 182 -0.04 -18.16 -11.99
CA GLU A 182 -1.43 -18.22 -12.46
C GLU A 182 -2.01 -16.83 -12.79
N LEU A 183 -1.66 -15.79 -11.99
CA LEU A 183 -2.08 -14.42 -12.26
C LEU A 183 -1.50 -13.89 -13.58
N GLN A 184 -0.25 -14.22 -13.86
CA GLN A 184 0.41 -13.82 -15.09
C GLN A 184 -0.21 -14.54 -16.31
N ASP A 185 -0.36 -15.85 -16.23
CA ASP A 185 -0.88 -16.69 -17.31
C ASP A 185 -2.33 -16.32 -17.70
N GLU A 186 -3.13 -15.90 -16.71
CA GLU A 186 -4.52 -15.49 -16.92
C GLU A 186 -4.70 -13.98 -17.19
N GLY A 187 -3.61 -13.20 -17.25
CA GLY A 187 -3.69 -11.75 -17.50
C GLY A 187 -4.38 -10.96 -16.38
N ARG A 188 -4.29 -11.45 -15.14
CA ARG A 188 -4.90 -10.85 -13.94
C ARG A 188 -3.97 -9.89 -13.20
N VAL A 189 -2.86 -9.47 -13.82
CA VAL A 189 -1.99 -8.43 -13.31
C VAL A 189 -2.21 -7.14 -14.10
N ILE A 190 -2.56 -6.07 -13.40
CA ILE A 190 -2.66 -4.71 -13.92
C ILE A 190 -1.42 -3.96 -13.43
N ASN A 191 -0.49 -3.63 -14.34
CA ASN A 191 0.78 -3.01 -13.95
C ASN A 191 0.81 -1.54 -14.40
N LEU A 192 0.69 -0.62 -13.45
CA LEU A 192 0.67 0.83 -13.72
C LEU A 192 1.99 1.38 -14.26
N ASN A 193 3.07 0.58 -14.23
CA ASN A 193 4.36 0.96 -14.77
C ASN A 193 4.51 0.69 -16.28
N TRP A 194 3.56 0.00 -16.92
CA TRP A 194 3.57 -0.25 -18.36
C TRP A 194 3.08 0.97 -19.13
N LEU A 195 4.02 1.70 -19.74
CA LEU A 195 3.74 2.95 -20.46
C LEU A 195 2.81 2.77 -21.66
N GLU A 196 2.80 1.60 -22.29
CA GLU A 196 1.89 1.29 -23.39
C GLU A 196 0.42 1.27 -22.94
N SER A 197 0.17 0.72 -21.74
CA SER A 197 -1.17 0.62 -21.15
C SER A 197 -1.55 1.85 -20.33
N PHE A 198 -0.55 2.47 -19.71
CA PHE A 198 -0.69 3.60 -18.79
C PHE A 198 0.26 4.74 -19.18
N PRO A 199 0.09 5.36 -20.36
CA PRO A 199 0.91 6.48 -20.77
C PRO A 199 0.62 7.73 -19.92
N PRO A 200 1.56 8.67 -19.84
CA PRO A 200 1.27 9.97 -19.25
C PRO A 200 0.15 10.69 -20.02
N SER A 201 -0.55 11.58 -19.34
CA SER A 201 -1.60 12.40 -19.96
C SER A 201 -1.02 13.31 -21.06
N LYS A 202 -1.90 13.84 -21.93
CA LYS A 202 -1.49 14.84 -22.93
C LYS A 202 -0.82 16.10 -22.34
N LYS A 203 -1.03 16.35 -21.04
CA LYS A 203 -0.41 17.45 -20.29
C LYS A 203 0.87 17.04 -19.56
N GLY A 204 1.31 15.76 -19.68
CA GLY A 204 2.51 15.23 -19.05
C GLY A 204 2.31 14.71 -17.62
N GLU A 205 1.07 14.62 -17.13
CA GLU A 205 0.78 14.02 -15.82
C GLU A 205 1.01 12.50 -15.87
N TRP A 206 1.82 11.98 -14.96
CA TRP A 206 2.10 10.56 -14.86
C TRP A 206 0.95 9.78 -14.19
N VAL A 207 0.91 8.49 -14.47
CA VAL A 207 0.00 7.56 -13.80
C VAL A 207 0.66 7.11 -12.50
N ASN A 208 0.57 7.93 -11.45
CA ASN A 208 1.05 7.58 -10.12
C ASN A 208 -0.11 7.20 -9.21
N LEU A 209 0.01 6.05 -8.54
CA LEU A 209 -0.96 5.55 -7.57
C LEU A 209 -0.24 4.67 -6.56
N GLU A 210 -0.43 4.94 -5.28
CA GLU A 210 0.04 4.14 -4.16
C GLU A 210 -1.14 3.44 -3.48
N GLY A 211 -0.92 2.26 -2.90
CA GLY A 211 -2.00 1.41 -2.41
C GLY A 211 -2.70 1.93 -1.15
N GLY A 212 -2.04 2.80 -0.37
CA GLY A 212 -2.67 3.52 0.75
C GLY A 212 -3.84 4.40 0.33
N ASP A 213 -3.88 4.80 -0.95
CA ASP A 213 -5.02 5.51 -1.52
C ASP A 213 -6.13 4.61 -2.06
N THR A 214 -6.00 3.27 -2.01
CA THR A 214 -6.94 2.38 -2.69
C THR A 214 -7.60 1.39 -1.73
N MET A 215 -8.94 1.36 -1.70
CA MET A 215 -9.75 0.49 -0.86
C MET A 215 -10.90 -0.14 -1.63
N ILE A 216 -11.14 -1.44 -1.45
CA ILE A 216 -12.41 -2.05 -1.83
C ILE A 216 -13.41 -1.79 -0.71
N PHE A 217 -14.24 -0.76 -0.89
CA PHE A 217 -15.15 -0.31 0.17
C PHE A 217 -16.35 -1.25 0.33
N GLU A 218 -16.94 -1.64 -0.77
CA GLU A 218 -17.96 -2.70 -0.89
C GLU A 218 -17.74 -3.46 -2.19
N ASN A 219 -18.42 -4.55 -2.38
CA ASN A 219 -18.26 -5.41 -3.56
C ASN A 219 -18.31 -4.67 -4.92
N ASP A 220 -19.00 -3.53 -4.95
CA ASP A 220 -19.23 -2.78 -6.17
C ASP A 220 -18.49 -1.44 -6.24
N PHE A 221 -17.78 -1.04 -5.18
CA PHE A 221 -17.10 0.24 -5.08
C PHE A 221 -15.59 0.07 -4.81
N LEU A 222 -14.77 0.60 -5.71
CA LEU A 222 -13.34 0.82 -5.49
C LEU A 222 -13.12 2.30 -5.16
N LEU A 223 -12.77 2.59 -3.92
CA LEU A 223 -12.49 3.93 -3.44
C LEU A 223 -11.02 4.24 -3.69
N ILE A 224 -10.73 5.42 -4.25
CA ILE A 224 -9.36 5.87 -4.53
C ILE A 224 -9.21 7.33 -4.09
N GLY A 225 -8.25 7.58 -3.19
CA GLY A 225 -7.85 8.92 -2.78
C GLY A 225 -7.12 9.65 -3.93
N HIS A 226 -7.52 10.88 -4.22
CA HIS A 226 -6.75 11.82 -5.02
C HIS A 226 -5.92 12.68 -4.07
N SER A 227 -4.63 12.39 -4.01
CA SER A 227 -3.71 12.90 -2.99
C SER A 227 -2.41 13.42 -3.63
N GLU A 228 -1.42 13.79 -2.82
CA GLU A 228 -0.08 14.10 -3.35
C GLU A 228 0.63 12.85 -3.94
N ARG A 229 0.16 11.64 -3.62
CA ARG A 229 0.74 10.36 -4.07
C ARG A 229 -0.04 9.73 -5.22
N THR A 230 -1.29 10.08 -5.40
CA THR A 230 -2.16 9.49 -6.43
C THR A 230 -2.76 10.56 -7.31
N THR A 231 -2.38 10.54 -8.59
CA THR A 231 -2.80 11.55 -9.57
C THR A 231 -4.21 11.30 -10.09
N GLN A 232 -4.91 12.37 -10.48
CA GLN A 232 -6.23 12.24 -11.10
C GLN A 232 -6.16 11.43 -12.41
N HIS A 233 -5.06 11.56 -13.15
CA HIS A 233 -4.86 10.79 -14.38
C HIS A 233 -4.74 9.28 -14.08
N ALA A 234 -4.06 8.90 -13.00
CA ALA A 234 -3.99 7.51 -12.56
C ALA A 234 -5.37 6.95 -12.21
N ILE A 235 -6.16 7.71 -11.43
CA ILE A 235 -7.52 7.30 -11.04
C ILE A 235 -8.37 7.05 -12.29
N LYS A 236 -8.41 7.98 -13.23
CA LYS A 236 -9.20 7.86 -14.46
C LYS A 236 -8.73 6.71 -15.37
N SER A 237 -7.41 6.53 -15.46
CA SER A 237 -6.81 5.45 -16.27
C SER A 237 -7.12 4.08 -15.66
N LEU A 238 -6.97 3.94 -14.35
CA LEU A 238 -7.30 2.70 -13.65
C LEU A 238 -8.81 2.44 -13.64
N ALA A 239 -9.63 3.47 -13.40
CA ALA A 239 -11.09 3.35 -13.42
C ALA A 239 -11.59 2.75 -14.74
N LYS A 240 -11.07 3.22 -15.86
CA LYS A 240 -11.41 2.66 -17.18
C LYS A 240 -11.13 1.15 -17.22
N VAL A 241 -9.94 0.72 -16.81
CA VAL A 241 -9.54 -0.70 -16.87
C VAL A 241 -10.38 -1.57 -15.94
N VAL A 242 -10.59 -1.16 -14.67
CA VAL A 242 -11.32 -2.00 -13.71
C VAL A 242 -12.81 -2.07 -14.00
N LEU A 243 -13.40 -0.99 -14.55
CA LEU A 243 -14.81 -0.95 -14.98
C LEU A 243 -15.02 -1.79 -16.25
N GLU A 244 -14.17 -1.65 -17.27
CA GLU A 244 -14.23 -2.45 -18.50
C GLU A 244 -14.04 -3.95 -18.24
N LYS A 245 -13.18 -4.31 -17.28
CA LYS A 245 -13.00 -5.70 -16.83
C LYS A 245 -14.17 -6.21 -15.96
N GLY A 246 -15.07 -5.34 -15.51
CA GLY A 246 -16.16 -5.69 -14.61
C GLY A 246 -15.71 -6.09 -13.20
N LEU A 247 -14.53 -5.64 -12.76
CA LEU A 247 -14.03 -5.93 -11.41
C LEU A 247 -14.85 -5.23 -10.35
N VAL A 248 -15.28 -4.01 -10.63
CA VAL A 248 -16.19 -3.21 -9.80
C VAL A 248 -17.21 -2.51 -10.70
N LYS A 249 -18.32 -2.07 -10.13
CA LYS A 249 -19.32 -1.28 -10.87
C LYS A 249 -19.05 0.21 -10.83
N ASN A 250 -18.35 0.65 -9.77
CA ASN A 250 -18.07 2.07 -9.55
C ASN A 250 -16.66 2.27 -9.02
N VAL A 251 -16.02 3.35 -9.46
CA VAL A 251 -14.78 3.87 -8.89
C VAL A 251 -15.10 5.21 -8.22
N VAL A 252 -14.74 5.35 -6.97
CA VAL A 252 -15.04 6.50 -6.10
C VAL A 252 -13.75 7.28 -5.89
N GLN A 253 -13.59 8.39 -6.59
CA GLN A 253 -12.50 9.33 -6.32
C GLN A 253 -12.86 10.19 -5.11
N VAL A 254 -12.01 10.18 -4.10
CA VAL A 254 -12.10 11.05 -2.94
C VAL A 254 -10.98 12.07 -3.01
N ASN A 255 -11.32 13.35 -3.18
CA ASN A 255 -10.32 14.40 -3.16
C ASN A 255 -9.94 14.70 -1.72
N ILE A 256 -8.64 14.65 -1.41
CA ILE A 256 -8.07 14.99 -0.11
C ILE A 256 -7.02 16.08 -0.28
N PRO A 257 -6.73 16.88 0.77
CA PRO A 257 -5.73 17.93 0.67
C PRO A 257 -4.36 17.40 0.28
N TYR A 258 -3.62 18.16 -0.52
CA TYR A 258 -2.19 17.90 -0.78
C TYR A 258 -1.39 18.35 0.44
N ASP A 259 -1.44 17.53 1.47
CA ASP A 259 -0.79 17.79 2.76
C ASP A 259 -0.15 16.49 3.25
N ARG A 260 1.06 16.60 3.81
CA ARG A 260 1.78 15.44 4.34
C ARG A 260 1.01 14.69 5.42
N ALA A 261 0.21 15.39 6.22
CA ALA A 261 -0.65 14.78 7.23
C ALA A 261 -1.75 13.90 6.63
N CYS A 262 -2.11 14.13 5.36
CA CYS A 262 -3.16 13.41 4.64
C CYS A 262 -2.61 12.77 3.36
N MET A 263 -1.39 12.17 3.43
CA MET A 263 -0.72 11.67 2.23
C MET A 263 -1.50 10.59 1.48
N HIS A 264 -2.28 9.78 2.18
CA HIS A 264 -3.14 8.75 1.63
C HIS A 264 -4.51 8.77 2.30
N ILE A 265 -5.53 8.22 1.63
CA ILE A 265 -6.88 8.12 2.20
C ILE A 265 -6.92 7.24 3.46
N ASP A 266 -6.08 6.22 3.56
CA ASP A 266 -6.04 5.31 4.71
C ASP A 266 -5.49 5.97 5.98
N THR A 267 -4.81 7.10 5.88
CA THR A 267 -4.39 7.90 7.04
C THR A 267 -5.53 8.71 7.66
N VAL A 268 -6.64 8.88 6.94
CA VAL A 268 -7.81 9.68 7.38
C VAL A 268 -9.11 8.91 7.42
N PHE A 269 -9.12 7.67 6.89
CA PHE A 269 -10.33 6.87 6.77
C PHE A 269 -10.02 5.38 6.62
N THR A 270 -10.70 4.54 7.41
CA THR A 270 -10.66 3.07 7.26
C THR A 270 -11.99 2.45 7.67
N ARG A 271 -12.36 1.36 7.03
CA ARG A 271 -13.56 0.61 7.39
C ARG A 271 -13.24 -0.44 8.46
N ILE A 272 -14.13 -0.56 9.45
CA ILE A 272 -13.98 -1.50 10.59
C ILE A 272 -14.99 -2.63 10.55
N ASN A 273 -16.23 -2.31 10.15
CA ASN A 273 -17.35 -3.26 10.13
C ASN A 273 -18.31 -2.91 8.99
N HIS A 274 -19.35 -3.71 8.82
CA HIS A 274 -20.38 -3.47 7.81
C HIS A 274 -21.10 -2.13 7.99
N ASP A 275 -21.21 -1.66 9.22
CA ASP A 275 -21.92 -0.45 9.61
C ASP A 275 -21.07 0.59 10.38
N HIS A 276 -19.73 0.37 10.46
CA HIS A 276 -18.82 1.29 11.14
C HIS A 276 -17.57 1.58 10.31
N VAL A 277 -17.17 2.85 10.34
CA VAL A 277 -15.91 3.34 9.81
C VAL A 277 -15.18 4.17 10.86
N VAL A 278 -13.86 4.25 10.80
CA VAL A 278 -13.07 5.24 11.53
C VAL A 278 -12.70 6.38 10.58
N ALA A 279 -12.72 7.61 11.04
CA ALA A 279 -12.51 8.75 10.18
C ALA A 279 -11.91 9.96 10.92
N TYR A 280 -11.07 10.71 10.21
CA TYR A 280 -10.71 12.06 10.60
C TYR A 280 -11.90 12.98 10.29
N LYS A 281 -12.57 13.46 11.35
CA LYS A 281 -13.86 14.13 11.28
C LYS A 281 -13.87 15.33 10.33
N PRO A 282 -12.93 16.32 10.42
CA PRO A 282 -12.99 17.51 9.60
C PRO A 282 -13.02 17.22 8.10
N LEU A 283 -12.23 16.24 7.65
CA LEU A 283 -12.08 15.93 6.24
C LEU A 283 -13.21 15.02 5.72
N ILE A 284 -13.44 13.92 6.40
CA ILE A 284 -14.31 12.83 5.92
C ILE A 284 -15.79 13.09 6.24
N TYR A 285 -16.07 13.60 7.44
CA TYR A 285 -17.44 13.81 7.92
C TYR A 285 -17.97 15.21 7.63
N ASP A 286 -17.16 16.24 7.92
CA ASP A 286 -17.54 17.64 7.71
C ASP A 286 -17.27 18.11 6.27
N GLY A 287 -16.49 17.36 5.49
CA GLY A 287 -16.22 17.64 4.07
C GLY A 287 -15.32 18.85 3.81
N ILE A 288 -14.50 19.24 4.78
CA ILE A 288 -13.59 20.37 4.63
C ILE A 288 -12.51 20.04 3.59
N SER A 289 -12.49 20.78 2.49
CA SER A 289 -11.55 20.57 1.38
C SER A 289 -11.58 19.15 0.79
N SER A 290 -12.73 18.48 0.86
CA SER A 290 -12.93 17.14 0.35
C SER A 290 -14.26 17.06 -0.37
N ASN A 291 -14.23 16.50 -1.58
CA ASN A 291 -15.43 16.14 -2.33
C ASN A 291 -15.22 14.78 -3.01
N VAL A 292 -16.30 14.17 -3.47
CA VAL A 292 -16.29 12.82 -4.03
C VAL A 292 -16.88 12.83 -5.43
N GLU A 293 -16.20 12.13 -6.35
CA GLU A 293 -16.68 11.89 -7.71
C GLU A 293 -16.80 10.37 -7.93
N VAL A 294 -17.98 9.90 -8.34
CA VAL A 294 -18.24 8.48 -8.57
C VAL A 294 -18.36 8.21 -10.06
N TYR A 295 -17.44 7.42 -10.58
CA TYR A 295 -17.37 6.98 -11.98
C TYR A 295 -18.01 5.61 -12.14
N SER A 296 -18.82 5.46 -13.17
CA SER A 296 -19.41 4.19 -13.61
C SER A 296 -19.06 3.96 -15.08
N LEU A 297 -19.30 2.77 -15.61
CA LEU A 297 -19.02 2.46 -17.02
C LEU A 297 -19.81 3.36 -17.97
N GLU A 298 -21.01 3.71 -17.60
CA GLU A 298 -21.91 4.57 -18.38
C GLU A 298 -22.39 5.77 -17.53
N GLY A 299 -22.70 6.88 -18.21
CA GLY A 299 -23.22 8.10 -17.59
C GLY A 299 -22.16 9.09 -17.14
N GLU A 300 -22.62 10.25 -16.69
CA GLU A 300 -21.77 11.29 -16.10
C GLU A 300 -21.42 10.96 -14.67
N PRO A 301 -20.25 11.40 -14.16
CA PRO A 301 -19.87 11.19 -12.76
C PRO A 301 -20.90 11.79 -11.80
N ARG A 302 -21.24 11.05 -10.74
CA ARG A 302 -22.05 11.56 -9.63
C ARG A 302 -21.13 12.27 -8.63
N ILE A 303 -21.57 13.42 -8.12
CA ILE A 303 -20.75 14.25 -7.23
C ILE A 303 -21.40 14.36 -5.86
N TYR A 304 -20.60 14.18 -4.81
CA TYR A 304 -21.00 14.32 -3.41
C TYR A 304 -20.12 15.35 -2.69
N PRO A 305 -20.70 16.17 -1.78
CA PRO A 305 -19.95 17.18 -1.02
C PRO A 305 -18.87 16.59 -0.11
N SER A 306 -19.09 15.36 0.40
CA SER A 306 -18.16 14.67 1.30
C SER A 306 -18.21 13.15 1.10
N LEU A 307 -17.22 12.45 1.65
CA LEU A 307 -17.25 10.98 1.68
C LEU A 307 -18.40 10.46 2.55
N LYS A 308 -18.73 11.14 3.64
CA LYS A 308 -19.92 10.83 4.45
C LYS A 308 -21.20 10.85 3.59
N ASP A 309 -21.41 11.92 2.81
CA ASP A 309 -22.63 12.06 2.01
C ASP A 309 -22.74 10.94 0.96
N PHE A 310 -21.64 10.58 0.32
CA PHE A 310 -21.59 9.42 -0.57
C PHE A 310 -21.94 8.11 0.17
N ILE A 311 -21.30 7.86 1.32
CA ILE A 311 -21.52 6.61 2.07
C ILE A 311 -22.98 6.48 2.51
N LEU A 312 -23.57 7.53 3.04
CA LEU A 312 -24.96 7.52 3.51
C LEU A 312 -25.97 7.41 2.38
N ALA A 313 -25.63 7.92 1.19
CA ALA A 313 -26.52 7.89 0.03
C ALA A 313 -26.45 6.56 -0.74
N GLU A 314 -25.26 6.01 -0.96
CA GLU A 314 -25.06 4.90 -1.89
C GLU A 314 -24.66 3.56 -1.24
N VAL A 315 -24.13 3.60 0.00
CA VAL A 315 -23.60 2.40 0.65
C VAL A 315 -24.46 1.93 1.80
N ASN A 316 -24.59 2.76 2.84
CA ASN A 316 -25.37 2.43 4.03
C ASN A 316 -25.88 3.70 4.72
N PRO A 317 -27.19 3.99 4.70
CA PRO A 317 -27.75 5.18 5.33
C PRO A 317 -27.62 5.18 6.87
N ASN A 318 -27.29 4.05 7.47
CA ASN A 318 -27.09 3.89 8.91
C ASN A 318 -25.60 3.75 9.29
N MET A 319 -24.68 4.09 8.39
CA MET A 319 -23.24 4.04 8.68
C MET A 319 -22.89 4.92 9.86
N LYS A 320 -22.16 4.37 10.82
CA LYS A 320 -21.67 5.07 12.00
C LYS A 320 -20.20 5.41 11.83
N PHE A 321 -19.83 6.58 12.32
CA PHE A 321 -18.49 7.13 12.22
C PHE A 321 -17.86 7.20 13.60
N ILE A 322 -16.73 6.53 13.78
CA ILE A 322 -15.84 6.64 14.92
C ILE A 322 -14.77 7.65 14.53
N PHE A 323 -14.45 8.60 15.41
CA PHE A 323 -13.53 9.67 15.06
C PHE A 323 -12.18 9.50 15.77
N SER A 324 -11.08 9.81 15.04
CA SER A 324 -9.76 9.95 15.66
C SER A 324 -9.82 10.96 16.81
N GLY A 325 -9.14 10.66 17.94
CA GLY A 325 -9.11 11.50 19.12
C GLY A 325 -10.49 11.85 19.68
N ASP A 326 -11.49 10.96 19.51
CA ASP A 326 -12.91 11.17 19.89
C ASP A 326 -13.54 12.40 19.22
N GLY A 327 -12.98 12.88 18.10
CA GLY A 327 -13.46 14.02 17.33
C GLY A 327 -13.20 15.39 17.94
N GLU A 328 -12.36 15.47 18.97
CA GLU A 328 -12.09 16.69 19.73
C GLU A 328 -10.66 17.23 19.46
N SER A 329 -10.58 18.51 19.08
CA SER A 329 -9.29 19.19 18.91
C SER A 329 -8.65 19.48 20.29
N PRO A 330 -7.32 19.36 20.46
CA PRO A 330 -6.30 19.03 19.44
C PRO A 330 -6.05 17.52 19.28
N TYR A 331 -6.82 16.66 19.93
CA TYR A 331 -6.57 15.22 19.97
C TYR A 331 -6.87 14.55 18.62
N GLN A 332 -7.93 14.98 17.93
CA GLN A 332 -8.26 14.40 16.62
C GLN A 332 -7.15 14.62 15.58
N GLU A 333 -6.48 15.79 15.57
CA GLU A 333 -5.36 16.08 14.67
C GLU A 333 -4.11 15.30 15.07
N ARG A 334 -3.83 15.24 16.38
CA ARG A 334 -2.68 14.52 16.90
C ARG A 334 -2.75 13.02 16.64
N GLU A 335 -3.92 12.42 16.89
CA GLU A 335 -4.11 10.99 16.71
C GLU A 335 -4.33 10.61 15.24
N GLN A 336 -4.82 11.52 14.39
CA GLN A 336 -4.79 11.34 12.96
C GLN A 336 -3.33 11.30 12.46
N TRP A 337 -2.46 12.22 12.89
CA TRP A 337 -1.03 12.23 12.57
C TRP A 337 -0.30 10.96 13.03
N THR A 338 -0.72 10.36 14.13
CA THR A 338 -0.17 9.11 14.66
C THR A 338 -0.96 7.86 14.22
N ASP A 339 -1.59 7.93 13.06
CA ASP A 339 -2.26 6.82 12.38
C ASP A 339 -3.47 6.22 13.11
N GLY A 340 -4.20 7.03 13.88
CA GLY A 340 -5.42 6.60 14.57
C GLY A 340 -6.53 6.11 13.63
N CYS A 341 -6.53 6.57 12.37
CA CYS A 341 -7.47 6.10 11.36
C CYS A 341 -6.91 4.95 10.50
N ASN A 342 -5.61 4.63 10.59
CA ASN A 342 -4.97 3.60 9.79
C ASN A 342 -5.02 2.24 10.52
N LEU A 343 -5.86 1.34 10.04
CA LEU A 343 -6.13 0.05 10.68
C LEU A 343 -5.97 -1.11 9.71
N VAL A 344 -5.57 -2.25 10.23
CA VAL A 344 -5.61 -3.52 9.49
C VAL A 344 -6.77 -4.36 10.01
N ALA A 345 -7.88 -4.41 9.27
CA ALA A 345 -8.99 -5.28 9.61
C ALA A 345 -8.66 -6.74 9.30
N ILE A 346 -8.77 -7.62 10.29
CA ILE A 346 -8.56 -9.06 10.12
C ILE A 346 -9.85 -9.85 9.93
N LYS A 347 -10.96 -9.29 10.35
CA LYS A 347 -12.34 -9.71 10.03
C LYS A 347 -13.31 -8.58 10.42
N PRO A 348 -14.60 -8.64 10.02
CA PRO A 348 -15.57 -7.62 10.43
C PRO A 348 -15.58 -7.43 11.94
N GLY A 349 -15.41 -6.20 12.40
CA GLY A 349 -15.41 -5.84 13.82
C GLY A 349 -14.14 -6.19 14.59
N VAL A 350 -13.06 -6.62 13.92
CA VAL A 350 -11.77 -6.87 14.55
C VAL A 350 -10.66 -6.30 13.70
N ALA A 351 -9.94 -5.34 14.23
CA ALA A 351 -8.83 -4.68 13.54
C ALA A 351 -7.62 -4.51 14.47
N LEU A 352 -6.45 -4.34 13.86
CA LEU A 352 -5.21 -3.96 14.52
C LEU A 352 -4.95 -2.48 14.27
N GLY A 353 -4.55 -1.75 15.28
CA GLY A 353 -4.16 -0.36 15.25
C GLY A 353 -3.05 -0.07 16.24
N TYR A 354 -2.63 1.19 16.33
CA TYR A 354 -1.57 1.62 17.23
C TYR A 354 -2.14 1.99 18.60
N ASP A 355 -1.54 1.47 19.68
CA ASP A 355 -1.93 1.67 21.08
C ASP A 355 -1.64 3.09 21.62
N ARG A 356 -0.89 3.88 20.88
CA ARG A 356 -0.57 5.29 21.21
C ARG A 356 -1.74 6.28 21.02
N ASN A 357 -2.85 5.83 20.41
CA ASN A 357 -4.02 6.66 20.07
C ASN A 357 -5.16 6.47 21.09
N ALA A 358 -4.94 6.92 22.33
CA ALA A 358 -5.82 6.64 23.46
C ALA A 358 -7.27 7.21 23.31
N GLY A 359 -7.43 8.38 22.69
CA GLY A 359 -8.75 8.97 22.42
C GLY A 359 -9.52 8.18 21.36
N THR A 360 -8.83 7.73 20.32
CA THR A 360 -9.39 6.86 19.28
C THR A 360 -9.72 5.48 19.85
N GLU A 361 -8.84 4.89 20.67
CA GLU A 361 -9.15 3.63 21.37
C GLU A 361 -10.40 3.76 22.23
N LYS A 362 -10.53 4.86 23.01
CA LYS A 362 -11.72 5.12 23.80
C LYS A 362 -12.97 5.16 22.91
N ALA A 363 -12.92 5.88 21.79
CA ALA A 363 -14.04 5.96 20.85
C ALA A 363 -14.43 4.59 20.28
N PHE A 364 -13.45 3.70 20.02
CA PHE A 364 -13.73 2.30 19.65
C PHE A 364 -14.42 1.52 20.78
N ARG A 365 -13.95 1.64 22.03
CA ARG A 365 -14.55 0.99 23.19
C ARG A 365 -16.00 1.46 23.40
N ASP A 366 -16.26 2.77 23.28
CA ASP A 366 -17.60 3.34 23.41
C ASP A 366 -18.54 2.87 22.28
N ALA A 367 -18.00 2.56 21.11
CA ALA A 367 -18.73 1.96 19.99
C ALA A 367 -18.91 0.44 20.09
N GLY A 368 -18.30 -0.22 21.10
CA GLY A 368 -18.48 -1.66 21.38
C GLY A 368 -17.40 -2.56 20.78
N TYR A 369 -16.22 -2.01 20.45
CA TYR A 369 -15.05 -2.74 19.93
C TYR A 369 -14.02 -3.05 21.00
#